data_4f4fbcad5ac055e23320adcb9127d096
#
_entry.id   4f4fbcad5ac055e23320adcb9127d096
#
_cell.length_a   1.000
_cell.length_b   1.000
_cell.length_c   1.000
_cell.angle_alpha   90.00
_cell.angle_beta   90.00
_cell.angle_gamma   90.00
#
_symmetry.space_group_name_H-M   'P 1'
#
loop_
_entity.id
_entity.type
_entity.pdbx_description
1 polymer ?
#
loop_
_entity_poly.entity_id
_entity_poly.type
_entity_poly.pdbx_seq_one_letter_code
_entity_poly.pdbx_strand_id
1 'polypeptide(L)'
;YLNRPYPKTHEIDWDDQEVWADMIKNPSGIFQFEGAFAFESLKKFTPKSIFDMSIVTACIRPSGASYRDALLARKPHSNPSEIIDELLKDNLGYLIYQEDTIKFLQQICGLSGSESDNIRRAIGRKQKDRLDAAMPSILEGYCEKSPQPRKVAEAEAKEFLQIIEDIPTFLRDFFRSAHG
;
A
#
# COMPACT_ATOMS: atom_id res chain seq x y z
N TYR A 1 -35.73 5.81 -14.55
CA TYR A 1 -34.69 6.68 -14.04
C TYR A 1 -35.24 7.37 -12.80
N LEU A 2 -34.53 7.22 -11.67
CA LEU A 2 -34.92 7.73 -10.38
C LEU A 2 -34.89 9.27 -10.43
N ASN A 3 -36.03 9.89 -10.29
CA ASN A 3 -36.17 11.35 -10.23
C ASN A 3 -35.68 11.89 -8.86
N ARG A 4 -34.48 11.41 -8.41
CA ARG A 4 -33.86 11.78 -7.16
C ARG A 4 -32.47 12.36 -7.48
N PRO A 5 -32.09 13.48 -6.84
CA PRO A 5 -30.72 13.97 -6.96
C PRO A 5 -29.73 12.95 -6.38
N TYR A 6 -28.54 12.87 -6.98
CA TYR A 6 -27.46 12.07 -6.39
C TYR A 6 -27.11 12.62 -5.01
N PRO A 7 -26.93 11.77 -4.02
CA PRO A 7 -26.49 12.21 -2.70
C PRO A 7 -25.10 12.83 -2.79
N LYS A 8 -24.83 13.85 -2.02
CA LYS A 8 -23.49 14.39 -1.86
C LYS A 8 -22.64 13.39 -1.05
N THR A 9 -21.33 13.41 -1.22
CA THR A 9 -20.42 12.47 -0.57
C THR A 9 -20.57 12.42 0.95
N HIS A 10 -20.88 13.56 1.59
CA HIS A 10 -21.10 13.65 3.04
C HIS A 10 -22.51 13.20 3.49
N GLU A 11 -23.41 12.93 2.55
CA GLU A 11 -24.77 12.41 2.80
C GLU A 11 -24.82 10.89 2.66
N ILE A 12 -23.73 10.27 2.19
CA ILE A 12 -23.62 8.82 2.02
C ILE A 12 -23.24 8.20 3.36
N ASP A 13 -23.99 7.19 3.79
CA ASP A 13 -23.57 6.31 4.88
C ASP A 13 -22.52 5.32 4.37
N TRP A 14 -21.26 5.61 4.66
CA TRP A 14 -20.13 4.76 4.26
C TRP A 14 -20.01 3.50 5.12
N ASP A 15 -20.72 3.41 6.23
CA ASP A 15 -20.74 2.28 7.16
C ASP A 15 -21.95 1.36 6.96
N ASP A 16 -22.76 1.59 5.93
CA ASP A 16 -23.93 0.76 5.62
C ASP A 16 -23.50 -0.69 5.29
N GLN A 17 -23.69 -1.57 6.26
CA GLN A 17 -23.29 -2.97 6.16
C GLN A 17 -24.16 -3.79 5.19
N GLU A 18 -25.37 -3.33 4.87
CA GLU A 18 -26.20 -4.00 3.86
C GLU A 18 -25.60 -3.82 2.47
N VAL A 19 -25.11 -2.62 2.15
CA VAL A 19 -24.41 -2.34 0.88
C VAL A 19 -23.16 -3.19 0.76
N TRP A 20 -22.34 -3.26 1.81
CA TRP A 20 -21.12 -4.10 1.80
C TRP A 20 -21.45 -5.59 1.63
N ALA A 21 -22.50 -6.08 2.27
CA ALA A 21 -22.96 -7.46 2.14
C ALA A 21 -23.52 -7.76 0.73
N ASP A 22 -24.14 -6.80 0.06
CA ASP A 22 -24.67 -6.97 -1.29
C ASP A 22 -23.56 -6.96 -2.36
N MET A 23 -22.49 -6.20 -2.17
CA MET A 23 -21.36 -6.15 -3.11
C MET A 23 -20.72 -7.51 -3.37
N ILE A 24 -20.69 -8.40 -2.39
CA ILE A 24 -20.12 -9.74 -2.54
C ILE A 24 -21.07 -10.77 -3.18
N LYS A 25 -22.32 -10.39 -3.44
CA LYS A 25 -23.32 -11.25 -4.10
C LYS A 25 -23.33 -11.05 -5.61
N ASN A 26 -23.17 -9.81 -6.08
CA ASN A 26 -23.21 -9.47 -7.48
C ASN A 26 -22.20 -8.37 -7.82
N PRO A 27 -21.23 -8.61 -8.75
CA PRO A 27 -20.21 -7.64 -9.11
C PRO A 27 -20.68 -6.61 -10.15
N SER A 28 -21.90 -6.74 -10.69
CA SER A 28 -22.38 -5.87 -11.77
C SER A 28 -22.36 -4.40 -11.37
N GLY A 29 -21.67 -3.57 -12.16
CA GLY A 29 -21.53 -2.14 -11.92
C GLY A 29 -20.46 -1.77 -10.88
N ILE A 30 -19.76 -2.75 -10.30
CA ILE A 30 -18.63 -2.46 -9.39
C ILE A 30 -17.36 -2.38 -10.22
N PHE A 31 -16.88 -1.16 -10.44
CA PHE A 31 -15.70 -0.90 -11.26
C PHE A 31 -14.50 -1.79 -10.85
N GLN A 32 -13.86 -2.41 -11.82
CA GLN A 32 -12.73 -3.35 -11.69
C GLN A 32 -13.07 -4.72 -11.05
N PHE A 33 -14.28 -4.93 -10.50
CA PHE A 33 -14.64 -6.19 -9.82
C PHE A 33 -15.60 -7.08 -10.60
N GLU A 34 -15.95 -6.72 -11.84
CA GLU A 34 -16.82 -7.54 -12.68
C GLU A 34 -16.10 -8.80 -13.23
N GLY A 35 -14.78 -8.81 -13.27
CA GLY A 35 -13.99 -9.97 -13.66
C GLY A 35 -13.95 -11.05 -12.59
N ALA A 36 -14.00 -12.33 -12.99
CA ALA A 36 -14.07 -13.49 -12.09
C ALA A 36 -12.98 -13.46 -10.99
N PHE A 37 -11.73 -13.19 -11.35
CA PHE A 37 -10.61 -13.12 -10.39
C PHE A 37 -10.78 -12.01 -9.35
N ALA A 38 -11.17 -10.82 -9.79
CA ALA A 38 -11.36 -9.68 -8.90
C ALA A 38 -12.56 -9.90 -7.96
N PHE A 39 -13.63 -10.47 -8.50
CA PHE A 39 -14.82 -10.79 -7.72
C PHE A 39 -14.56 -11.90 -6.67
N GLU A 40 -13.82 -12.95 -7.03
CA GLU A 40 -13.42 -13.97 -6.04
C GLU A 40 -12.53 -13.37 -4.94
N SER A 41 -11.64 -12.42 -5.29
CA SER A 41 -10.84 -11.68 -4.32
C SER A 41 -11.70 -10.84 -3.37
N LEU A 42 -12.71 -10.15 -3.93
CA LEU A 42 -13.68 -9.37 -3.16
C LEU A 42 -14.45 -10.26 -2.16
N LYS A 43 -14.94 -11.41 -2.62
CA LYS A 43 -15.65 -12.38 -1.76
C LYS A 43 -14.76 -12.93 -0.65
N LYS A 44 -13.50 -13.24 -0.94
CA LYS A 44 -12.55 -13.72 0.08
C LYS A 44 -12.28 -12.67 1.14
N PHE A 45 -12.09 -11.43 0.74
CA PHE A 45 -11.73 -10.35 1.67
C PHE A 45 -12.94 -9.86 2.48
N THR A 46 -14.15 -9.90 1.89
CA THR A 46 -15.39 -9.41 2.50
C THR A 46 -15.25 -8.01 3.09
N PRO A 47 -15.07 -6.97 2.24
CA PRO A 47 -14.88 -5.61 2.71
C PRO A 47 -16.10 -5.11 3.50
N LYS A 48 -15.85 -4.32 4.53
CA LYS A 48 -16.87 -3.72 5.41
C LYS A 48 -16.79 -2.20 5.47
N SER A 49 -15.88 -1.62 4.70
CA SER A 49 -15.65 -0.18 4.65
C SER A 49 -14.99 0.21 3.33
N ILE A 50 -15.02 1.50 3.04
CA ILE A 50 -14.30 2.05 1.87
C ILE A 50 -12.78 1.81 1.98
N PHE A 51 -12.25 1.79 3.19
CA PHE A 51 -10.84 1.48 3.43
C PHE A 51 -10.52 0.02 3.05
N ASP A 52 -11.34 -0.93 3.49
CA ASP A 52 -11.23 -2.34 3.09
C ASP A 52 -11.31 -2.50 1.58
N MET A 53 -12.20 -1.74 0.92
CA MET A 53 -12.34 -1.76 -0.54
C MET A 53 -11.07 -1.24 -1.24
N SER A 54 -10.42 -0.22 -0.67
CA SER A 54 -9.14 0.28 -1.15
C SER A 54 -8.04 -0.78 -1.07
N ILE A 55 -7.96 -1.51 0.05
CA ILE A 55 -7.00 -2.61 0.25
C ILE A 55 -7.22 -3.71 -0.80
N VAL A 56 -8.44 -4.21 -0.97
CA VAL A 56 -8.69 -5.28 -1.95
C VAL A 56 -8.44 -4.83 -3.38
N THR A 57 -8.74 -3.56 -3.70
CA THR A 57 -8.43 -2.96 -5.01
C THR A 57 -6.93 -2.95 -5.28
N ALA A 58 -6.11 -2.62 -4.30
CA ALA A 58 -4.66 -2.67 -4.42
C ALA A 58 -4.16 -4.12 -4.55
N CYS A 59 -4.79 -5.04 -3.81
CA CYS A 59 -4.42 -6.45 -3.76
C CYS A 59 -4.63 -7.19 -5.10
N ILE A 60 -5.66 -6.85 -5.87
CA ILE A 60 -5.93 -7.47 -7.18
C ILE A 60 -4.96 -7.02 -8.28
N ARG A 61 -4.18 -5.96 -8.04
CA ARG A 61 -3.16 -5.52 -8.99
C ARG A 61 -2.01 -6.51 -9.06
N PRO A 62 -1.30 -6.62 -10.20
CA PRO A 62 -0.15 -7.50 -10.34
C PRO A 62 0.95 -7.28 -9.29
N SER A 63 1.15 -6.03 -8.85
CA SER A 63 2.09 -5.69 -7.78
C SER A 63 1.76 -6.34 -6.42
N GLY A 64 0.50 -6.73 -6.21
CA GLY A 64 0.05 -7.42 -5.01
C GLY A 64 0.29 -8.93 -5.00
N ALA A 65 0.80 -9.50 -6.10
CA ALA A 65 0.86 -10.97 -6.27
C ALA A 65 1.60 -11.71 -5.15
N SER A 66 2.68 -11.12 -4.61
CA SER A 66 3.52 -11.75 -3.58
C SER A 66 2.84 -11.88 -2.21
N TYR A 67 1.94 -10.97 -1.87
CA TYR A 67 1.28 -10.95 -0.56
C TYR A 67 -0.25 -11.14 -0.61
N ARG A 68 -0.79 -11.25 -1.83
CA ARG A 68 -2.25 -11.28 -2.08
C ARG A 68 -2.99 -12.30 -1.23
N ASP A 69 -2.57 -13.55 -1.25
CA ASP A 69 -3.30 -14.62 -0.57
C ASP A 69 -3.31 -14.44 0.94
N ALA A 70 -2.20 -13.99 1.51
CA ALA A 70 -2.11 -13.71 2.94
C ALA A 70 -2.96 -12.49 3.33
N LEU A 71 -2.92 -11.42 2.53
CA LEU A 71 -3.70 -10.22 2.76
C LEU A 71 -5.22 -10.48 2.59
N LEU A 72 -5.63 -11.23 1.56
CA LEU A 72 -7.03 -11.63 1.39
C LEU A 72 -7.54 -12.51 2.52
N ALA A 73 -6.66 -13.29 3.16
CA ALA A 73 -6.97 -14.05 4.37
C ALA A 73 -6.87 -13.22 5.66
N ARG A 74 -6.64 -11.89 5.55
CA ARG A 74 -6.44 -10.95 6.68
C ARG A 74 -5.33 -11.39 7.64
N LYS A 75 -4.32 -12.11 7.17
CA LYS A 75 -3.17 -12.49 7.98
C LYS A 75 -2.27 -11.29 8.19
N PRO A 76 -1.95 -10.90 9.43
CA PRO A 76 -1.03 -9.81 9.69
C PRO A 76 0.38 -10.17 9.20
N HIS A 77 1.11 -9.17 8.73
CA HIS A 77 2.51 -9.27 8.35
C HIS A 77 3.37 -8.57 9.40
N SER A 78 4.44 -9.24 9.83
CA SER A 78 5.45 -8.64 10.72
C SER A 78 6.57 -8.02 9.90
N ASN A 79 6.95 -6.81 10.26
CA ASN A 79 8.04 -6.06 9.65
C ASN A 79 9.33 -6.19 10.49
N PRO A 80 10.48 -5.70 9.99
CA PRO A 80 11.75 -5.78 10.71
C PRO A 80 11.76 -5.11 12.09
N SER A 81 10.83 -4.19 12.35
CA SER A 81 10.74 -3.49 13.64
C SER A 81 9.32 -3.08 14.01
N GLU A 82 9.10 -2.89 15.32
CA GLU A 82 7.79 -2.43 15.85
C GLU A 82 7.40 -1.04 15.35
N ILE A 83 8.35 -0.14 15.09
CA ILE A 83 8.04 1.19 14.56
C ILE A 83 7.51 1.14 13.12
N ILE A 84 7.95 0.15 12.34
CA ILE A 84 7.43 -0.10 10.98
C ILE A 84 6.07 -0.79 11.08
N ASP A 85 5.90 -1.75 11.99
CA ASP A 85 4.61 -2.41 12.23
C ASP A 85 3.54 -1.38 12.64
N GLU A 86 3.88 -0.43 13.51
CA GLU A 86 2.98 0.66 13.90
C GLU A 86 2.64 1.59 12.72
N LEU A 87 3.62 1.90 11.85
CA LEU A 87 3.40 2.69 10.64
C LEU A 87 2.40 2.04 9.70
N LEU A 88 2.44 0.71 9.56
CA LEU A 88 1.65 -0.07 8.60
C LEU A 88 0.46 -0.82 9.24
N LYS A 89 0.13 -0.53 10.48
CA LYS A 89 -0.92 -1.25 11.22
C LYS A 89 -2.28 -1.26 10.52
N ASP A 90 -2.65 -0.14 9.91
CA ASP A 90 -3.91 -0.01 9.19
C ASP A 90 -3.97 -0.88 7.93
N ASN A 91 -2.81 -1.26 7.40
CA ASN A 91 -2.64 -2.13 6.25
C ASN A 91 -2.32 -3.59 6.65
N LEU A 92 -2.58 -3.99 7.88
CA LEU A 92 -2.21 -5.30 8.42
C LEU A 92 -0.69 -5.60 8.34
N GLY A 93 0.15 -4.57 8.37
CA GLY A 93 1.60 -4.67 8.25
C GLY A 93 2.13 -4.73 6.81
N TYR A 94 1.26 -4.71 5.79
CA TYR A 94 1.70 -4.77 4.39
C TYR A 94 1.99 -3.39 3.82
N LEU A 95 3.05 -3.30 3.01
CA LEU A 95 3.35 -2.14 2.20
C LEU A 95 2.48 -2.16 0.94
N ILE A 96 1.36 -1.46 0.97
CA ILE A 96 0.32 -1.53 -0.06
C ILE A 96 0.37 -0.33 -1.00
N TYR A 97 0.56 0.88 -0.45
CA TYR A 97 0.49 2.14 -1.17
C TYR A 97 1.86 2.77 -1.36
N GLN A 98 2.03 3.53 -2.43
CA GLN A 98 3.25 4.33 -2.64
C GLN A 98 3.46 5.36 -1.52
N GLU A 99 2.37 5.85 -0.96
CA GLU A 99 2.32 6.76 0.16
C GLU A 99 2.92 6.16 1.44
N ASP A 100 2.88 4.84 1.60
CA ASP A 100 3.48 4.16 2.75
C ASP A 100 5.01 4.29 2.74
N THR A 101 5.62 4.23 1.55
CA THR A 101 7.06 4.50 1.37
C THR A 101 7.38 5.95 1.74
N ILE A 102 6.55 6.91 1.31
CA ILE A 102 6.74 8.32 1.65
C ILE A 102 6.60 8.54 3.15
N LYS A 103 5.59 7.93 3.80
CA LYS A 103 5.40 7.99 5.24
C LYS A 103 6.60 7.43 6.00
N PHE A 104 7.14 6.29 5.56
CA PHE A 104 8.35 5.72 6.15
C PHE A 104 9.52 6.71 6.11
N LEU A 105 9.81 7.26 4.94
CA LEU A 105 10.91 8.19 4.75
C LEU A 105 10.73 9.50 5.55
N GLN A 106 9.50 10.01 5.65
CA GLN A 106 9.22 11.25 6.38
C GLN A 106 9.13 11.03 7.90
N GLN A 107 8.28 10.09 8.33
CA GLN A 107 7.91 9.97 9.74
C GLN A 107 8.94 9.18 10.56
N ILE A 108 9.61 8.21 9.92
CA ILE A 108 10.62 7.39 10.58
C ILE A 108 12.02 7.89 10.27
N CYS A 109 12.35 8.14 9.00
CA CYS A 109 13.68 8.60 8.62
C CYS A 109 13.87 10.13 8.69
N GLY A 110 12.81 10.90 8.98
CA GLY A 110 12.92 12.35 9.20
C GLY A 110 13.22 13.17 7.94
N LEU A 111 13.05 12.60 6.74
CA LEU A 111 13.31 13.31 5.49
C LEU A 111 12.18 14.28 5.14
N SER A 112 12.50 15.32 4.39
CA SER A 112 11.48 16.25 3.86
C SER A 112 10.54 15.55 2.86
N GLY A 113 9.36 16.15 2.62
CA GLY A 113 8.40 15.64 1.65
C GLY A 113 8.97 15.55 0.23
N SER A 114 9.76 16.55 -0.17
CA SER A 114 10.39 16.58 -1.48
C SER A 114 11.46 15.49 -1.65
N GLU A 115 12.31 15.29 -0.65
CA GLU A 115 13.31 14.23 -0.65
C GLU A 115 12.66 12.85 -0.66
N SER A 116 11.64 12.64 0.15
CA SER A 116 10.91 11.38 0.24
C SER A 116 10.25 11.00 -1.09
N ASP A 117 9.61 11.95 -1.78
CA ASP A 117 9.01 11.68 -3.10
C ASP A 117 10.10 11.43 -4.17
N ASN A 118 11.22 12.15 -4.13
CA ASN A 118 12.33 11.91 -5.04
C ASN A 118 12.94 10.51 -4.85
N ILE A 119 13.12 10.07 -3.60
CA ILE A 119 13.62 8.73 -3.28
C ILE A 119 12.62 7.67 -3.72
N ARG A 120 11.33 7.83 -3.40
CA ARG A 120 10.28 6.93 -3.87
C ARG A 120 10.30 6.78 -5.39
N ARG A 121 10.43 7.89 -6.14
CA ARG A 121 10.55 7.84 -7.60
C ARG A 121 11.82 7.14 -8.08
N ALA A 122 12.93 7.34 -7.37
CA ALA A 122 14.19 6.66 -7.69
C ALA A 122 14.08 5.14 -7.50
N ILE A 123 13.45 4.69 -6.42
CA ILE A 123 13.13 3.27 -6.18
C ILE A 123 12.24 2.75 -7.30
N GLY A 124 11.14 3.42 -7.61
CA GLY A 124 10.22 3.03 -8.67
C GLY A 124 10.84 2.95 -10.05
N ARG A 125 11.89 3.73 -10.32
CA ARG A 125 12.63 3.73 -11.59
C ARG A 125 13.87 2.84 -11.57
N LYS A 126 14.13 2.12 -10.47
CA LYS A 126 15.34 1.30 -10.26
C LYS A 126 16.64 2.12 -10.42
N GLN A 127 16.64 3.38 -9.99
CA GLN A 127 17.79 4.29 -10.04
C GLN A 127 18.68 4.08 -8.81
N LYS A 128 19.49 3.03 -8.85
CA LYS A 128 20.30 2.58 -7.72
C LYS A 128 21.23 3.68 -7.20
N ASP A 129 21.91 4.39 -8.10
CA ASP A 129 22.85 5.46 -7.73
C ASP A 129 22.20 6.55 -6.84
N ARG A 130 20.94 6.88 -7.13
CA ARG A 130 20.19 7.88 -6.35
C ARG A 130 19.78 7.34 -4.98
N LEU A 131 19.42 6.07 -4.92
CA LEU A 131 19.10 5.43 -3.65
C LEU A 131 20.35 5.30 -2.79
N ASP A 132 21.46 4.86 -3.36
CA ASP A 132 22.75 4.73 -2.66
C ASP A 132 23.23 6.09 -2.13
N ALA A 133 23.03 7.17 -2.88
CA ALA A 133 23.33 8.53 -2.44
C ALA A 133 22.44 9.01 -1.26
N ALA A 134 21.19 8.55 -1.19
CA ALA A 134 20.26 8.89 -0.11
C ALA A 134 20.42 8.00 1.12
N MET A 135 21.07 6.84 0.99
CA MET A 135 21.17 5.82 2.03
C MET A 135 21.73 6.38 3.37
N PRO A 136 22.81 7.20 3.40
CA PRO A 136 23.32 7.73 4.65
C PRO A 136 22.28 8.53 5.43
N SER A 137 21.52 9.39 4.76
CA SER A 137 20.46 10.20 5.39
C SER A 137 19.29 9.37 5.89
N ILE A 138 18.90 8.34 5.14
CA ILE A 138 17.85 7.40 5.51
C ILE A 138 18.25 6.63 6.79
N LEU A 139 19.46 6.08 6.81
CA LEU A 139 19.96 5.30 7.95
C LEU A 139 20.15 6.16 9.19
N GLU A 140 20.67 7.37 9.04
CA GLU A 140 20.84 8.30 10.17
C GLU A 140 19.50 8.64 10.80
N GLY A 141 18.52 9.08 10.00
CA GLY A 141 17.19 9.41 10.50
C GLY A 141 16.47 8.23 11.12
N TYR A 142 16.59 7.03 10.53
CA TYR A 142 16.02 5.81 11.12
C TYR A 142 16.67 5.49 12.48
N CYS A 143 17.99 5.57 12.59
CA CYS A 143 18.72 5.30 13.83
C CYS A 143 18.38 6.30 14.95
N GLU A 144 18.11 7.55 14.61
CA GLU A 144 17.64 8.56 15.58
C GLU A 144 16.26 8.23 16.16
N LYS A 145 15.40 7.61 15.34
CA LYS A 145 14.03 7.27 15.73
C LYS A 145 13.91 5.91 16.39
N SER A 146 14.77 4.97 16.02
CA SER A 146 14.73 3.59 16.54
C SER A 146 15.20 3.52 18.01
N PRO A 147 14.48 2.76 18.86
CA PRO A 147 14.94 2.49 20.22
C PRO A 147 16.10 1.48 20.28
N GLN A 148 16.45 0.87 19.14
CA GLN A 148 17.46 -0.16 19.06
C GLN A 148 18.88 0.39 18.95
N PRO A 149 19.92 -0.37 19.34
CA PRO A 149 21.30 -0.01 19.06
C PRO A 149 21.54 0.22 17.56
N ARG A 150 22.40 1.20 17.21
CA ARG A 150 22.65 1.64 15.84
C ARG A 150 22.82 0.48 14.84
N LYS A 151 23.62 -0.52 15.20
CA LYS A 151 23.86 -1.68 14.30
C LYS A 151 22.60 -2.47 13.98
N VAL A 152 21.69 -2.61 14.94
CA VAL A 152 20.41 -3.29 14.78
C VAL A 152 19.47 -2.41 13.95
N ALA A 153 19.36 -1.13 14.30
CA ALA A 153 18.53 -0.16 13.58
C ALA A 153 18.93 -0.04 12.10
N GLU A 154 20.22 0.01 11.78
CA GLU A 154 20.69 0.03 10.38
C GLU A 154 20.31 -1.26 9.63
N ALA A 155 20.36 -2.41 10.29
CA ALA A 155 19.94 -3.67 9.69
C ALA A 155 18.43 -3.70 9.41
N GLU A 156 17.59 -3.26 10.35
CA GLU A 156 16.14 -3.14 10.20
C GLU A 156 15.77 -2.21 9.02
N ALA A 157 16.42 -1.04 8.96
CA ALA A 157 16.18 -0.07 7.88
C ALA A 157 16.54 -0.63 6.49
N LYS A 158 17.69 -1.30 6.38
CA LYS A 158 18.16 -1.92 5.14
C LYS A 158 17.24 -3.05 4.70
N GLU A 159 16.80 -3.88 5.62
CA GLU A 159 15.86 -4.97 5.33
C GLU A 159 14.53 -4.42 4.83
N PHE A 160 14.00 -3.37 5.46
CA PHE A 160 12.75 -2.76 5.00
C PHE A 160 12.90 -2.05 3.65
N LEU A 161 14.01 -1.36 3.41
CA LEU A 161 14.31 -0.78 2.08
C LEU A 161 14.38 -1.85 1.00
N GLN A 162 14.94 -3.03 1.30
CA GLN A 162 14.96 -4.15 0.37
C GLN A 162 13.54 -4.63 0.06
N ILE A 163 12.65 -4.72 1.05
CA ILE A 163 11.23 -5.05 0.85
C ILE A 163 10.58 -4.03 -0.09
N ILE A 164 10.83 -2.72 0.09
CA ILE A 164 10.32 -1.67 -0.79
C ILE A 164 10.84 -1.82 -2.22
N GLU A 165 12.12 -2.15 -2.40
CA GLU A 165 12.74 -2.35 -3.71
C GLU A 165 12.23 -3.59 -4.44
N ASP A 166 11.89 -4.64 -3.69
CA ASP A 166 11.43 -5.92 -4.24
C ASP A 166 9.97 -5.90 -4.68
N ILE A 167 9.19 -4.88 -4.27
CA ILE A 167 7.84 -4.71 -4.77
C ILE A 167 7.90 -4.43 -6.28
N PRO A 168 7.23 -5.27 -7.12
CA PRO A 168 7.25 -5.09 -8.55
C PRO A 168 6.76 -3.70 -8.95
N THR A 169 7.59 -2.93 -9.63
CA THR A 169 7.27 -1.59 -10.12
C THR A 169 6.37 -1.70 -11.36
N PHE A 170 5.17 -2.22 -11.16
CA PHE A 170 4.22 -2.52 -12.24
C PHE A 170 3.62 -1.29 -12.92
N LEU A 171 3.77 -0.11 -12.34
CA LEU A 171 3.27 1.14 -12.95
C LEU A 171 3.99 1.51 -14.25
N ARG A 172 5.20 0.99 -14.49
CA ARG A 172 5.96 1.29 -15.72
C ARG A 172 5.41 0.58 -16.95
N ASP A 173 4.88 -0.63 -16.78
CA ASP A 173 4.42 -1.46 -17.90
C ASP A 173 2.96 -1.16 -18.28
N PHE A 174 2.15 -0.71 -17.34
CA PHE A 174 0.77 -0.31 -17.60
C PHE A 174 0.67 0.97 -18.45
N PHE A 175 1.51 1.98 -18.17
CA PHE A 175 1.55 3.20 -18.99
C PHE A 175 2.24 3.00 -20.34
N ARG A 176 3.08 1.98 -20.47
CA ARG A 176 3.76 1.66 -21.72
C ARG A 176 2.85 0.89 -22.70
N SER A 177 1.94 0.06 -22.19
CA SER A 177 0.95 -0.66 -23.01
C SER A 177 -0.27 0.18 -23.39
N ALA A 178 -0.51 1.30 -22.71
CA ALA A 178 -1.61 2.22 -23.03
C ALA A 178 -1.24 3.28 -24.09
N HIS A 179 0.02 3.34 -24.52
CA HIS A 179 0.54 4.33 -25.50
C HIS A 179 1.30 3.65 -26.65
N GLY A 180 1.12 2.33 -26.85
CA GLY A 180 1.62 1.56 -27.97
C GLY A 180 0.54 1.17 -28.95
#